data_a9abb4eebbf85d397aa6e1cad72e7f20
#
_entry.id   a9abb4eebbf85d397aa6e1cad72e7f20
#
_cell.length_a   1.000
_cell.length_b   1.000
_cell.length_c   1.000
_cell.angle_alpha   90.00
_cell.angle_beta   90.00
_cell.angle_gamma   90.00
#
_symmetry.space_group_name_H-M   'P 1'
#
loop_
_entity.id
_entity.type
_entity.pdbx_description
1 polymer ?
#
loop_
_entity_poly.entity_id
_entity_poly.type
_entity_poly.pdbx_seq_one_letter_code
_entity_poly.pdbx_strand_id
1 'polypeptide(L)'
;MWLKKNYILFIIPLVIFCSKWAISYMIFPSDFTITKVLFDTPDSQYYPIVKSLANFDFSPSYNESIKTENLLTFPYGPIILHSVFYKIFGNISFIIIEYVFIFLFFLVTFKIFEHIGFSFNSSLFSTLLILFLPTLSELLSNFSIVYIENLKIVLGSIFSSRFPRPQVTGLYYLVFIYLSLKFSVDINKNTNKKYSILFALILGLILNSFFYFFIYCCLALLILLIVKLKKNLLSFIISKFNFLLIFFILLVIVSIPFFLQLYFGETDYSTRIGLVEIDLKDKIYLNKFFLKSLLRFEPLMIFFTSMFLTIFIKNFFQKEQLFNKIDIFFYLYLSSLLTPFLFITFSSKVIAIYHFANYILVNGLLYISFSSLSILYFYQKSRVKNIISKKKEIIRLFLMIIILFLFSLQNYNILKVKNDRNIFNEINQIFIENRIVKSKTYLFTNDMRIANLWTFNKNKNLLISDGYTNAITNKKIVENLVIGLKLIGINREEFKEILEFKGPHYTQRNPIIQHLFNYQYQANKFQQFSDNEQYTANELERINKTSPLRVMANILPQDEKNKFLSVFDNVNLEENNYKDYIVILNTKLIPDFFKSKNYENFSTIYRKDHYIFLKKINQY
;
A
#
# COMPACT_ATOMS: atom_id res chain seq x y z
N MET A 1 -38.48 8.49 -11.71
CA MET A 1 -37.29 8.90 -12.51
C MET A 1 -36.00 8.85 -11.70
N TRP A 2 -35.97 9.27 -10.45
CA TRP A 2 -34.79 9.24 -9.55
C TRP A 2 -34.27 7.81 -9.31
N LEU A 3 -35.13 6.85 -9.02
CA LEU A 3 -34.79 5.44 -8.83
C LEU A 3 -34.09 4.82 -10.07
N LYS A 4 -34.64 5.06 -11.30
CA LYS A 4 -34.06 4.47 -12.53
C LYS A 4 -32.62 4.93 -12.85
N LYS A 5 -32.23 6.17 -12.48
CA LYS A 5 -30.88 6.66 -12.72
C LYS A 5 -29.87 6.11 -11.69
N ASN A 6 -30.32 5.84 -10.47
CA ASN A 6 -29.40 5.41 -9.40
C ASN A 6 -28.98 3.93 -9.52
N TYR A 7 -29.76 3.08 -10.19
CA TYR A 7 -29.33 1.68 -10.43
C TYR A 7 -27.99 1.58 -11.16
N ILE A 8 -27.69 2.49 -12.08
CA ILE A 8 -26.45 2.51 -12.85
C ILE A 8 -25.24 2.70 -11.90
N LEU A 9 -25.39 3.50 -10.84
CA LEU A 9 -24.31 3.71 -9.86
C LEU A 9 -23.97 2.45 -9.07
N PHE A 10 -24.89 1.48 -8.96
CA PHE A 10 -24.63 0.18 -8.36
C PHE A 10 -24.15 -0.84 -9.38
N ILE A 11 -24.75 -0.84 -10.58
CA ILE A 11 -24.47 -1.84 -11.61
C ILE A 11 -23.04 -1.71 -12.14
N ILE A 12 -22.54 -0.49 -12.39
CA ILE A 12 -21.20 -0.32 -12.95
C ILE A 12 -20.11 -0.85 -12.01
N PRO A 13 -20.05 -0.47 -10.71
CA PRO A 13 -19.12 -1.07 -9.77
C PRO A 13 -19.28 -2.59 -9.64
N LEU A 14 -20.52 -3.10 -9.70
CA LEU A 14 -20.78 -4.53 -9.68
C LEU A 14 -20.19 -5.23 -10.91
N VAL A 15 -20.35 -4.67 -12.10
CA VAL A 15 -19.76 -5.20 -13.33
C VAL A 15 -18.23 -5.19 -13.25
N ILE A 16 -17.61 -4.12 -12.75
CA ILE A 16 -16.16 -4.04 -12.54
C ILE A 16 -15.68 -5.15 -11.60
N PHE A 17 -16.36 -5.31 -10.48
CA PHE A 17 -16.05 -6.35 -9.48
C PHE A 17 -16.27 -7.76 -10.06
N CYS A 18 -17.44 -8.02 -10.65
CA CYS A 18 -17.78 -9.33 -11.22
C CYS A 18 -16.84 -9.72 -12.37
N SER A 19 -16.40 -8.77 -13.20
CA SER A 19 -15.48 -9.08 -14.29
C SER A 19 -14.16 -9.68 -13.79
N LYS A 20 -13.58 -9.11 -12.72
CA LYS A 20 -12.39 -9.67 -12.06
C LYS A 20 -12.66 -11.09 -11.53
N TRP A 21 -13.73 -11.25 -10.75
CA TRP A 21 -14.04 -12.52 -10.09
C TRP A 21 -14.57 -13.59 -11.02
N ALA A 22 -15.31 -13.23 -12.07
CA ALA A 22 -15.71 -14.17 -13.12
C ALA A 22 -14.50 -14.73 -13.87
N ILE A 23 -13.55 -13.86 -14.25
CA ILE A 23 -12.30 -14.29 -14.89
C ILE A 23 -11.49 -15.19 -13.95
N SER A 24 -11.41 -14.81 -12.67
CA SER A 24 -10.73 -15.62 -11.66
C SER A 24 -11.34 -17.00 -11.51
N TYR A 25 -12.67 -17.08 -11.49
CA TYR A 25 -13.39 -18.36 -11.45
C TYR A 25 -13.15 -19.22 -12.70
N MET A 26 -13.08 -18.62 -13.88
CA MET A 26 -12.77 -19.34 -15.12
C MET A 26 -11.36 -19.95 -15.12
N ILE A 27 -10.40 -19.29 -14.45
CA ILE A 27 -9.01 -19.76 -14.37
C ILE A 27 -8.80 -20.71 -13.19
N PHE A 28 -9.48 -20.45 -12.06
CA PHE A 28 -9.41 -21.20 -10.80
C PHE A 28 -10.83 -21.56 -10.32
N PRO A 29 -11.50 -22.53 -10.93
CA PRO A 29 -12.92 -22.80 -10.66
C PRO A 29 -13.21 -23.25 -9.22
N SER A 30 -12.21 -23.70 -8.48
CA SER A 30 -12.39 -24.27 -7.13
C SER A 30 -11.83 -23.41 -5.99
N ASP A 31 -11.03 -22.38 -6.25
CA ASP A 31 -10.32 -21.70 -5.17
C ASP A 31 -10.17 -20.17 -5.34
N PHE A 32 -11.11 -19.44 -4.78
CA PHE A 32 -11.04 -17.97 -4.67
C PHE A 32 -9.94 -17.48 -3.73
N THR A 33 -9.49 -18.29 -2.78
CA THR A 33 -8.45 -17.93 -1.80
C THR A 33 -7.13 -17.67 -2.49
N ILE A 34 -6.71 -18.56 -3.37
CA ILE A 34 -5.47 -18.41 -4.14
C ILE A 34 -5.54 -17.16 -5.01
N THR A 35 -6.65 -16.97 -5.69
CA THR A 35 -6.87 -15.77 -6.51
C THR A 35 -6.69 -14.50 -5.67
N LYS A 36 -7.29 -14.45 -4.48
CA LYS A 36 -7.17 -13.27 -3.60
C LYS A 36 -5.73 -13.04 -3.15
N VAL A 37 -5.07 -14.08 -2.67
CA VAL A 37 -3.65 -14.01 -2.24
C VAL A 37 -2.74 -13.57 -3.39
N LEU A 38 -2.96 -14.06 -4.60
CA LEU A 38 -2.17 -13.70 -5.77
C LEU A 38 -2.40 -12.26 -6.24
N PHE A 39 -3.63 -11.75 -6.15
CA PHE A 39 -3.91 -10.34 -6.47
C PHE A 39 -3.31 -9.38 -5.45
N ASP A 40 -3.33 -9.75 -4.18
CA ASP A 40 -2.88 -8.87 -3.10
C ASP A 40 -1.39 -9.01 -2.77
N THR A 41 -0.63 -9.83 -3.52
CA THR A 41 0.83 -9.87 -3.40
C THR A 41 1.41 -8.51 -3.87
N PRO A 42 2.23 -7.82 -3.08
CA PRO A 42 2.94 -8.22 -1.86
C PRO A 42 2.20 -7.92 -0.53
N ASP A 43 0.98 -7.50 -0.53
CA ASP A 43 0.28 -6.98 0.66
C ASP A 43 -0.46 -8.06 1.46
N SER A 44 -0.41 -9.31 1.02
CA SER A 44 -1.03 -10.44 1.70
C SER A 44 -0.50 -10.69 3.13
N GLN A 45 0.66 -10.12 3.48
CA GLN A 45 1.17 -10.11 4.86
C GLN A 45 0.22 -9.40 5.86
N TYR A 46 -0.72 -8.60 5.40
CA TYR A 46 -1.69 -7.95 6.29
C TYR A 46 -2.88 -8.84 6.71
N TYR A 47 -3.13 -9.94 6.04
CA TYR A 47 -4.20 -10.86 6.44
C TYR A 47 -4.08 -11.36 7.89
N PRO A 48 -2.90 -11.79 8.35
CA PRO A 48 -2.71 -12.18 9.74
C PRO A 48 -3.03 -11.05 10.72
N ILE A 49 -2.65 -9.80 10.41
CA ILE A 49 -2.93 -8.65 11.26
C ILE A 49 -4.44 -8.41 11.36
N VAL A 50 -5.18 -8.50 10.24
CA VAL A 50 -6.65 -8.39 10.23
C VAL A 50 -7.28 -9.44 11.13
N LYS A 51 -6.84 -10.68 11.06
CA LYS A 51 -7.35 -11.78 11.88
C LYS A 51 -7.04 -11.61 13.36
N SER A 52 -5.83 -11.17 13.69
CA SER A 52 -5.42 -10.88 15.06
C SER A 52 -6.27 -9.74 15.65
N LEU A 53 -6.42 -8.64 14.95
CA LEU A 53 -7.25 -7.52 15.40
C LEU A 53 -8.72 -7.90 15.53
N ALA A 54 -9.25 -8.76 14.67
CA ALA A 54 -10.62 -9.29 14.79
C ALA A 54 -10.83 -10.07 16.09
N ASN A 55 -9.77 -10.57 16.69
CA ASN A 55 -9.73 -11.23 17.99
C ASN A 55 -9.21 -10.34 19.13
N PHE A 56 -9.11 -9.02 18.89
CA PHE A 56 -8.56 -8.03 19.83
C PHE A 56 -7.11 -8.25 20.21
N ASP A 57 -6.34 -8.96 19.37
CA ASP A 57 -4.90 -9.11 19.51
C ASP A 57 -4.20 -7.99 18.73
N PHE A 58 -3.67 -7.00 19.45
CA PHE A 58 -2.98 -5.83 18.91
C PHE A 58 -1.47 -6.03 18.80
N SER A 59 -0.97 -7.18 19.29
CA SER A 59 0.46 -7.53 19.33
C SER A 59 0.70 -8.91 18.73
N PRO A 60 0.39 -9.12 17.44
CA PRO A 60 0.45 -10.45 16.84
C PRO A 60 1.89 -10.96 16.78
N SER A 61 2.10 -12.16 17.31
CA SER A 61 3.38 -12.87 17.25
C SER A 61 3.45 -13.97 16.19
N TYR A 62 2.29 -14.45 15.73
CA TYR A 62 2.11 -15.61 14.82
C TYR A 62 2.70 -16.93 15.31
N ASN A 63 3.21 -16.98 16.53
CA ASN A 63 3.64 -18.18 17.23
C ASN A 63 2.99 -18.18 18.60
N GLU A 64 2.14 -19.18 18.90
CA GLU A 64 1.39 -19.27 20.15
C GLU A 64 2.29 -19.40 21.39
N SER A 65 3.52 -19.88 21.21
CA SER A 65 4.50 -19.99 22.30
C SER A 65 5.11 -18.64 22.70
N ILE A 66 4.92 -17.58 21.89
CA ILE A 66 5.50 -16.27 22.11
C ILE A 66 4.40 -15.28 22.46
N LYS A 67 4.47 -14.75 23.68
CA LYS A 67 3.65 -13.61 24.09
C LYS A 67 4.39 -12.32 23.80
N THR A 68 3.69 -11.33 23.30
CA THR A 68 4.21 -9.97 23.04
C THR A 68 3.41 -8.98 23.86
N GLU A 69 4.09 -8.02 24.47
CA GLU A 69 3.47 -6.93 25.25
C GLU A 69 3.41 -5.63 24.44
N ASN A 70 4.26 -5.50 23.43
CA ASN A 70 4.36 -4.31 22.61
C ASN A 70 3.32 -4.29 21.50
N LEU A 71 2.78 -3.10 21.18
CA LEU A 71 1.89 -2.93 20.06
C LEU A 71 2.66 -2.96 18.75
N LEU A 72 2.03 -3.49 17.71
CA LEU A 72 2.52 -3.34 16.35
C LEU A 72 2.48 -1.86 15.93
N THR A 73 3.59 -1.30 15.46
CA THR A 73 3.68 0.12 15.07
C THR A 73 3.11 0.42 13.69
N PHE A 74 2.46 -0.55 13.07
CA PHE A 74 1.78 -0.38 11.79
C PHE A 74 0.45 0.38 11.95
N PRO A 75 0.08 1.29 11.02
CA PRO A 75 -1.20 2.01 11.09
C PRO A 75 -2.41 1.08 11.05
N TYR A 76 -3.16 0.99 12.14
CA TYR A 76 -4.33 0.11 12.25
C TYR A 76 -5.56 0.59 11.47
N GLY A 77 -5.66 1.88 11.08
CA GLY A 77 -6.88 2.46 10.51
C GLY A 77 -7.49 1.65 9.35
N PRO A 78 -6.74 1.30 8.29
CA PRO A 78 -7.27 0.47 7.21
C PRO A 78 -7.59 -0.96 7.66
N ILE A 79 -6.82 -1.48 8.61
CA ILE A 79 -6.89 -2.88 9.02
C ILE A 79 -8.06 -3.12 9.96
N ILE A 80 -8.37 -2.17 10.87
CA ILE A 80 -9.54 -2.25 11.77
C ILE A 80 -10.83 -2.45 10.98
N LEU A 81 -11.00 -1.71 9.88
CA LEU A 81 -12.21 -1.84 9.06
C LEU A 81 -12.34 -3.26 8.50
N HIS A 82 -11.24 -3.80 7.96
CA HIS A 82 -11.22 -5.19 7.48
C HIS A 82 -11.44 -6.19 8.63
N SER A 83 -10.93 -5.91 9.83
CA SER A 83 -11.09 -6.77 11.00
C SER A 83 -12.54 -6.86 11.48
N VAL A 84 -13.28 -5.75 11.45
CA VAL A 84 -14.71 -5.73 11.77
C VAL A 84 -15.50 -6.61 10.79
N PHE A 85 -15.26 -6.47 9.49
CA PHE A 85 -15.89 -7.31 8.49
C PHE A 85 -15.47 -8.78 8.60
N TYR A 86 -14.19 -9.03 8.89
CA TYR A 86 -13.68 -10.39 9.10
C TYR A 86 -14.35 -11.07 10.30
N LYS A 87 -14.58 -10.35 11.39
CA LYS A 87 -15.28 -10.86 12.57
C LYS A 87 -16.68 -11.37 12.26
N ILE A 88 -17.35 -10.74 11.28
CA ILE A 88 -18.73 -11.08 10.90
C ILE A 88 -18.76 -12.18 9.83
N PHE A 89 -17.92 -12.07 8.80
CA PHE A 89 -18.02 -12.87 7.58
C PHE A 89 -16.83 -13.84 7.36
N GLY A 90 -15.83 -13.86 8.26
CA GLY A 90 -14.63 -14.69 8.06
C GLY A 90 -13.85 -14.32 6.79
N ASN A 91 -13.22 -15.30 6.15
CA ASN A 91 -12.36 -15.06 4.98
C ASN A 91 -13.08 -14.43 3.78
N ILE A 92 -14.39 -14.69 3.59
CA ILE A 92 -15.17 -14.11 2.50
C ILE A 92 -15.28 -12.58 2.61
N SER A 93 -15.06 -12.03 3.80
CA SER A 93 -15.06 -10.58 4.04
C SER A 93 -14.08 -9.84 3.15
N PHE A 94 -12.92 -10.43 2.83
CA PHE A 94 -11.91 -9.82 1.96
C PHE A 94 -12.42 -9.60 0.53
N ILE A 95 -13.36 -10.43 0.08
CA ILE A 95 -14.02 -10.30 -1.22
C ILE A 95 -15.17 -9.29 -1.15
N ILE A 96 -16.01 -9.40 -0.12
CA ILE A 96 -17.16 -8.50 0.07
C ILE A 96 -16.68 -7.04 0.20
N ILE A 97 -15.66 -6.81 1.01
CA ILE A 97 -15.16 -5.47 1.28
C ILE A 97 -14.52 -4.84 0.02
N GLU A 98 -13.93 -5.66 -0.86
CA GLU A 98 -13.41 -5.18 -2.14
C GLU A 98 -14.53 -4.57 -2.99
N TYR A 99 -15.69 -5.22 -3.09
CA TYR A 99 -16.84 -4.64 -3.76
C TYR A 99 -17.30 -3.34 -3.13
N VAL A 100 -17.42 -3.31 -1.79
CA VAL A 100 -17.84 -2.11 -1.05
C VAL A 100 -16.91 -0.92 -1.35
N PHE A 101 -15.60 -1.16 -1.38
CA PHE A 101 -14.64 -0.10 -1.70
C PHE A 101 -14.69 0.34 -3.16
N ILE A 102 -14.79 -0.57 -4.11
CA ILE A 102 -14.97 -0.21 -5.55
C ILE A 102 -16.21 0.67 -5.70
N PHE A 103 -17.32 0.28 -5.04
CA PHE A 103 -18.56 1.05 -5.07
C PHE A 103 -18.38 2.45 -4.46
N LEU A 104 -17.76 2.56 -3.28
CA LEU A 104 -17.56 3.83 -2.61
C LEU A 104 -16.59 4.75 -3.37
N PHE A 105 -15.51 4.21 -3.93
CA PHE A 105 -14.61 4.95 -4.80
C PHE A 105 -15.35 5.54 -6.00
N PHE A 106 -16.12 4.71 -6.67
CA PHE A 106 -16.92 5.13 -7.80
C PHE A 106 -17.92 6.22 -7.41
N LEU A 107 -18.63 6.03 -6.31
CA LEU A 107 -19.64 6.97 -5.83
C LEU A 107 -19.02 8.32 -5.45
N VAL A 108 -17.92 8.34 -4.70
CA VAL A 108 -17.25 9.58 -4.29
C VAL A 108 -16.70 10.34 -5.50
N THR A 109 -16.03 9.64 -6.43
CA THR A 109 -15.50 10.25 -7.64
C THR A 109 -16.65 10.81 -8.51
N PHE A 110 -17.74 10.07 -8.66
CA PHE A 110 -18.94 10.54 -9.33
C PHE A 110 -19.50 11.81 -8.68
N LYS A 111 -19.59 11.84 -7.35
CA LYS A 111 -20.07 13.02 -6.60
C LYS A 111 -19.14 14.23 -6.71
N ILE A 112 -17.84 14.02 -6.87
CA ILE A 112 -16.90 15.11 -7.17
C ILE A 112 -17.25 15.74 -8.53
N PHE A 113 -17.46 14.95 -9.59
CA PHE A 113 -17.83 15.47 -10.90
C PHE A 113 -19.21 16.15 -10.90
N GLU A 114 -20.21 15.60 -10.21
CA GLU A 114 -21.51 16.28 -10.03
C GLU A 114 -21.33 17.65 -9.34
N HIS A 115 -20.49 17.72 -8.29
CA HIS A 115 -20.23 18.97 -7.57
C HIS A 115 -19.54 20.01 -8.46
N ILE A 116 -18.62 19.59 -9.33
CA ILE A 116 -17.99 20.48 -10.34
C ILE A 116 -19.04 21.03 -11.31
N GLY A 117 -20.14 20.31 -11.53
CA GLY A 117 -21.27 20.74 -12.38
C GLY A 117 -21.45 19.94 -13.66
N PHE A 118 -20.91 18.73 -13.71
CA PHE A 118 -21.13 17.78 -14.81
C PHE A 118 -22.56 17.26 -14.81
N SER A 119 -23.08 16.95 -16.01
CA SER A 119 -24.32 16.17 -16.12
C SER A 119 -24.12 14.74 -15.65
N PHE A 120 -25.19 14.04 -15.29
CA PHE A 120 -25.15 12.66 -14.80
C PHE A 120 -24.31 11.74 -15.71
N ASN A 121 -24.61 11.69 -17.01
CA ASN A 121 -23.89 10.83 -17.96
C ASN A 121 -22.42 11.23 -18.13
N SER A 122 -22.11 12.53 -18.07
CA SER A 122 -20.73 12.99 -18.12
C SER A 122 -19.97 12.66 -16.85
N SER A 123 -20.62 12.76 -15.69
CA SER A 123 -20.04 12.34 -14.40
C SER A 123 -19.71 10.86 -14.40
N LEU A 124 -20.62 10.00 -14.90
CA LEU A 124 -20.38 8.56 -15.04
C LEU A 124 -19.16 8.27 -15.90
N PHE A 125 -19.12 8.86 -17.10
CA PHE A 125 -18.01 8.65 -18.04
C PHE A 125 -16.68 9.13 -17.47
N SER A 126 -16.64 10.33 -16.89
CA SER A 126 -15.42 10.88 -16.29
C SER A 126 -14.96 10.09 -15.08
N THR A 127 -15.89 9.56 -14.28
CA THR A 127 -15.58 8.66 -13.16
C THR A 127 -14.89 7.38 -13.65
N LEU A 128 -15.45 6.75 -14.69
CA LEU A 128 -14.82 5.56 -15.28
C LEU A 128 -13.44 5.87 -15.83
N LEU A 129 -13.26 6.99 -16.54
CA LEU A 129 -11.95 7.38 -17.05
C LEU A 129 -10.92 7.54 -15.92
N ILE A 130 -11.28 8.21 -14.83
CA ILE A 130 -10.37 8.40 -13.69
C ILE A 130 -10.00 7.05 -13.03
N LEU A 131 -10.98 6.20 -12.77
CA LEU A 131 -10.74 4.87 -12.19
C LEU A 131 -9.92 3.97 -13.12
N PHE A 132 -9.98 4.25 -14.42
CA PHE A 132 -9.34 3.45 -15.45
C PHE A 132 -7.96 3.97 -15.86
N LEU A 133 -7.55 5.15 -15.38
CA LEU A 133 -6.23 5.73 -15.70
C LEU A 133 -5.06 4.77 -15.42
N PRO A 134 -5.01 4.01 -14.32
CA PRO A 134 -3.94 3.04 -14.09
C PRO A 134 -3.85 1.97 -15.17
N THR A 135 -4.99 1.43 -15.59
CA THR A 135 -5.05 0.40 -16.65
C THR A 135 -4.70 0.98 -18.02
N LEU A 136 -5.19 2.18 -18.32
CA LEU A 136 -4.87 2.86 -19.57
C LEU A 136 -3.36 3.16 -19.65
N SER A 137 -2.75 3.58 -18.55
CA SER A 137 -1.31 3.81 -18.49
C SER A 137 -0.51 2.52 -18.68
N GLU A 138 -1.00 1.38 -18.19
CA GLU A 138 -0.38 0.07 -18.42
C GLU A 138 -0.45 -0.36 -19.88
N LEU A 139 -1.61 -0.21 -20.51
CA LEU A 139 -1.77 -0.51 -21.92
C LEU A 139 -0.86 0.36 -22.81
N LEU A 140 -0.72 1.64 -22.46
CA LEU A 140 0.14 2.56 -23.19
C LEU A 140 1.64 2.30 -22.94
N SER A 141 2.03 1.76 -21.79
CA SER A 141 3.43 1.40 -21.49
C SER A 141 3.95 0.30 -22.41
N ASN A 142 3.07 -0.58 -22.91
CA ASN A 142 3.43 -1.60 -23.90
C ASN A 142 3.87 -1.01 -25.25
N PHE A 143 3.64 0.27 -25.51
CA PHE A 143 4.10 0.99 -26.71
C PHE A 143 5.44 1.70 -26.50
N SER A 144 6.27 1.23 -25.54
CA SER A 144 7.64 1.75 -25.28
C SER A 144 7.73 3.24 -24.90
N ILE A 145 6.64 3.83 -24.41
CA ILE A 145 6.67 5.18 -23.88
C ILE A 145 7.11 5.09 -22.41
N VAL A 146 8.42 5.12 -22.18
CA VAL A 146 9.11 4.96 -20.88
C VAL A 146 8.49 5.82 -19.76
N TYR A 147 7.91 6.95 -20.09
CA TYR A 147 7.27 7.87 -19.15
C TYR A 147 5.97 7.35 -18.52
N ILE A 148 5.36 6.30 -19.07
CA ILE A 148 4.05 5.80 -18.63
C ILE A 148 4.17 4.73 -17.56
N GLU A 149 5.31 4.05 -17.41
CA GLU A 149 5.52 3.08 -16.33
C GLU A 149 5.46 3.74 -14.94
N ASN A 150 6.05 4.91 -14.79
CA ASN A 150 5.97 5.67 -13.54
C ASN A 150 4.54 6.14 -13.24
N LEU A 151 3.78 6.50 -14.27
CA LEU A 151 2.36 6.86 -14.17
C LEU A 151 1.49 5.72 -13.62
N LYS A 152 1.72 4.49 -14.06
CA LYS A 152 1.01 3.30 -13.58
C LYS A 152 1.18 3.11 -12.08
N ILE A 153 2.44 3.15 -11.60
CA ILE A 153 2.77 2.99 -10.19
C ILE A 153 2.13 4.11 -9.36
N VAL A 154 2.20 5.31 -9.87
CA VAL A 154 1.73 6.52 -9.21
C VAL A 154 0.21 6.54 -9.11
N LEU A 155 -0.51 6.30 -10.21
CA LEU A 155 -1.97 6.26 -10.21
C LEU A 155 -2.53 5.07 -9.46
N GLY A 156 -1.87 3.91 -9.53
CA GLY A 156 -2.19 2.73 -8.73
C GLY A 156 -2.09 2.95 -7.23
N SER A 157 -1.41 4.01 -6.78
CA SER A 157 -1.32 4.34 -5.35
C SER A 157 -2.60 4.97 -4.78
N ILE A 158 -3.51 5.47 -5.61
CA ILE A 158 -4.81 6.02 -5.17
C ILE A 158 -5.98 5.20 -5.69
N PHE A 159 -5.95 4.80 -6.96
CA PHE A 159 -7.07 4.17 -7.65
C PHE A 159 -6.97 2.65 -7.76
N SER A 160 -6.38 2.00 -6.79
CA SER A 160 -6.23 0.53 -6.78
C SER A 160 -7.15 -0.10 -5.75
N SER A 161 -7.72 -1.27 -6.08
CA SER A 161 -8.40 -2.15 -5.14
C SER A 161 -7.43 -2.96 -4.27
N ARG A 162 -6.13 -2.63 -4.29
CA ARG A 162 -5.09 -3.31 -3.54
C ARG A 162 -5.32 -3.20 -2.03
N PHE A 163 -5.45 -4.33 -1.39
CA PHE A 163 -5.65 -4.50 0.05
C PHE A 163 -4.37 -4.24 0.85
N PRO A 164 -4.40 -3.67 2.04
CA PRO A 164 -5.44 -2.80 2.58
C PRO A 164 -5.26 -1.36 2.12
N ARG A 165 -4.13 -1.06 1.52
CA ARG A 165 -3.73 0.22 0.96
C ARG A 165 -3.27 0.07 -0.48
N PRO A 166 -3.66 0.97 -1.40
CA PRO A 166 -4.39 2.23 -1.20
C PRO A 166 -5.91 2.10 -1.09
N GLN A 167 -6.49 0.89 -1.12
CA GLN A 167 -7.94 0.68 -1.13
C GLN A 167 -8.69 1.55 -0.11
N VAL A 168 -8.33 1.47 1.17
CA VAL A 168 -8.98 2.26 2.24
C VAL A 168 -8.45 3.69 2.26
N THR A 169 -7.12 3.86 2.21
CA THR A 169 -6.49 5.17 2.34
C THR A 169 -6.82 6.10 1.19
N GLY A 170 -6.88 5.58 -0.04
CA GLY A 170 -7.28 6.34 -1.20
C GLY A 170 -8.73 6.79 -1.14
N LEU A 171 -9.64 5.94 -0.62
CA LEU A 171 -11.03 6.34 -0.39
C LEU A 171 -11.12 7.51 0.60
N TYR A 172 -10.43 7.44 1.74
CA TYR A 172 -10.41 8.54 2.72
C TYR A 172 -9.87 9.83 2.10
N TYR A 173 -8.85 9.72 1.26
CA TYR A 173 -8.28 10.86 0.55
C TYR A 173 -9.29 11.50 -0.43
N LEU A 174 -10.02 10.70 -1.21
CA LEU A 174 -11.09 11.19 -2.09
C LEU A 174 -12.26 11.83 -1.31
N VAL A 175 -12.63 11.25 -0.16
CA VAL A 175 -13.64 11.85 0.72
C VAL A 175 -13.18 13.20 1.26
N PHE A 176 -11.90 13.32 1.65
CA PHE A 176 -11.32 14.62 2.04
C PHE A 176 -11.42 15.65 0.91
N ILE A 177 -11.06 15.26 -0.32
CA ILE A 177 -11.18 16.13 -1.50
C ILE A 177 -12.63 16.59 -1.69
N TYR A 178 -13.58 15.66 -1.66
CA TYR A 178 -15.00 15.99 -1.81
C TYR A 178 -15.52 16.93 -0.73
N LEU A 179 -15.15 16.70 0.52
CA LEU A 179 -15.50 17.60 1.63
C LEU A 179 -14.88 18.99 1.46
N SER A 180 -13.62 19.06 1.03
CA SER A 180 -12.91 20.32 0.79
C SER A 180 -13.52 21.13 -0.34
N LEU A 181 -13.96 20.48 -1.42
CA LEU A 181 -14.69 21.14 -2.51
C LEU A 181 -16.01 21.73 -2.01
N LYS A 182 -16.77 21.00 -1.21
CA LYS A 182 -18.01 21.53 -0.62
C LYS A 182 -17.72 22.68 0.34
N PHE A 183 -16.75 22.51 1.21
CA PHE A 183 -16.36 23.54 2.17
C PHE A 183 -15.91 24.83 1.46
N SER A 184 -15.13 24.73 0.38
CA SER A 184 -14.66 25.88 -0.41
C SER A 184 -15.83 26.77 -0.90
N VAL A 185 -16.98 26.17 -1.22
CA VAL A 185 -18.19 26.89 -1.62
C VAL A 185 -18.97 27.44 -0.41
N ASP A 186 -18.95 26.73 0.72
CA ASP A 186 -19.77 27.02 1.90
C ASP A 186 -19.01 27.78 3.01
N ILE A 187 -17.77 28.17 2.80
CA ILE A 187 -16.88 28.73 3.82
C ILE A 187 -17.48 29.94 4.59
N ASN A 188 -18.31 30.72 3.92
CA ASN A 188 -18.99 31.88 4.50
C ASN A 188 -20.36 31.55 5.11
N LYS A 189 -20.82 30.30 5.05
CA LYS A 189 -22.13 29.90 5.60
C LYS A 189 -22.01 29.45 7.06
N ASN A 190 -23.13 29.43 7.78
CA ASN A 190 -23.18 29.00 9.20
C ASN A 190 -23.00 27.47 9.41
N THR A 191 -22.52 26.74 8.42
CA THR A 191 -22.35 25.27 8.45
C THR A 191 -21.02 24.78 9.03
N ASN A 192 -20.25 25.69 9.66
CA ASN A 192 -18.87 25.42 10.10
C ASN A 192 -18.74 24.26 11.11
N LYS A 193 -19.73 24.10 12.03
CA LYS A 193 -19.74 22.97 13.00
C LYS A 193 -19.71 21.62 12.29
N LYS A 194 -20.53 21.44 11.26
CA LYS A 194 -20.59 20.18 10.48
C LYS A 194 -19.24 19.88 9.82
N TYR A 195 -18.63 20.90 9.18
CA TYR A 195 -17.33 20.72 8.52
C TYR A 195 -16.21 20.47 9.52
N SER A 196 -16.20 21.12 10.69
CA SER A 196 -15.22 20.85 11.75
C SER A 196 -15.25 19.38 12.17
N ILE A 197 -16.45 18.81 12.41
CA ILE A 197 -16.60 17.40 12.75
C ILE A 197 -16.13 16.48 11.61
N LEU A 198 -16.58 16.74 10.38
CA LEU A 198 -16.27 15.88 9.24
C LEU A 198 -14.77 15.91 8.88
N PHE A 199 -14.13 17.08 8.94
CA PHE A 199 -12.68 17.16 8.71
C PHE A 199 -11.89 16.50 9.84
N ALA A 200 -12.29 16.65 11.10
CA ALA A 200 -11.62 15.97 12.20
C ALA A 200 -11.68 14.45 12.05
N LEU A 201 -12.86 13.91 11.71
CA LEU A 201 -13.05 12.48 11.48
C LEU A 201 -12.19 11.99 10.30
N ILE A 202 -12.29 12.64 9.14
CA ILE A 202 -11.58 12.15 7.95
C ILE A 202 -10.07 12.30 8.07
N LEU A 203 -9.57 13.40 8.65
CA LEU A 203 -8.14 13.59 8.86
C LEU A 203 -7.59 12.63 9.92
N GLY A 204 -8.32 12.36 10.99
CA GLY A 204 -7.95 11.34 11.97
C GLY A 204 -7.90 9.93 11.37
N LEU A 205 -8.87 9.56 10.52
CA LEU A 205 -8.84 8.31 9.77
C LEU A 205 -7.66 8.25 8.80
N ILE A 206 -7.33 9.34 8.12
CA ILE A 206 -6.17 9.43 7.24
C ILE A 206 -4.87 9.28 8.04
N LEU A 207 -4.74 9.93 9.20
CA LEU A 207 -3.56 9.81 10.07
C LEU A 207 -3.33 8.37 10.53
N ASN A 208 -4.40 7.69 10.97
CA ASN A 208 -4.34 6.26 11.33
C ASN A 208 -4.09 5.33 10.14
N SER A 209 -4.19 5.83 8.91
CA SER A 209 -4.05 5.03 7.69
C SER A 209 -2.73 5.27 6.98
N PHE A 210 -2.41 6.53 6.72
CA PHE A 210 -1.22 6.90 5.96
C PHE A 210 -0.79 8.34 6.26
N PHE A 211 0.21 8.46 7.11
CA PHE A 211 0.74 9.71 7.62
C PHE A 211 1.05 10.77 6.54
N TYR A 212 1.57 10.37 5.38
CA TYR A 212 1.89 11.31 4.31
C TYR A 212 0.65 12.03 3.77
N PHE A 213 -0.46 11.32 3.57
CA PHE A 213 -1.71 11.95 3.14
C PHE A 213 -2.24 12.94 4.18
N PHE A 214 -2.08 12.61 5.46
CA PHE A 214 -2.48 13.53 6.54
C PHE A 214 -1.77 14.87 6.41
N ILE A 215 -0.44 14.87 6.24
CA ILE A 215 0.33 16.11 6.11
C ILE A 215 -0.10 16.91 4.87
N TYR A 216 -0.26 16.23 3.72
CA TYR A 216 -0.71 16.90 2.50
C TYR A 216 -2.10 17.52 2.65
N CYS A 217 -3.03 16.80 3.26
CA CYS A 217 -4.38 17.27 3.48
C CYS A 217 -4.41 18.47 4.44
N CYS A 218 -3.66 18.42 5.55
CA CYS A 218 -3.57 19.52 6.50
C CYS A 218 -3.00 20.78 5.86
N LEU A 219 -1.88 20.67 5.12
CA LEU A 219 -1.27 21.80 4.45
C LEU A 219 -2.15 22.34 3.32
N ALA A 220 -2.81 21.48 2.54
CA ALA A 220 -3.75 21.89 1.50
C ALA A 220 -4.96 22.62 2.07
N LEU A 221 -5.50 22.16 3.20
CA LEU A 221 -6.60 22.85 3.90
C LEU A 221 -6.16 24.21 4.42
N LEU A 222 -4.95 24.32 4.96
CA LEU A 222 -4.37 25.59 5.39
C LEU A 222 -4.23 26.57 4.21
N ILE A 223 -3.68 26.10 3.08
CA ILE A 223 -3.57 26.92 1.85
C ILE A 223 -4.96 27.37 1.40
N LEU A 224 -5.94 26.47 1.38
CA LEU A 224 -7.33 26.79 1.02
C LEU A 224 -7.87 27.92 1.91
N LEU A 225 -7.71 27.82 3.23
CA LEU A 225 -8.17 28.84 4.18
C LEU A 225 -7.48 30.19 3.93
N ILE A 226 -6.16 30.20 3.79
CA ILE A 226 -5.39 31.41 3.53
C ILE A 226 -5.86 32.10 2.23
N VAL A 227 -6.01 31.34 1.15
CA VAL A 227 -6.39 31.89 -0.16
C VAL A 227 -7.84 32.38 -0.16
N LYS A 228 -8.77 31.68 0.48
CA LYS A 228 -10.20 32.07 0.50
C LYS A 228 -10.50 33.20 1.48
N LEU A 229 -9.88 33.21 2.63
CA LEU A 229 -10.17 34.19 3.69
C LEU A 229 -9.27 35.43 3.62
N LYS A 230 -8.06 35.30 3.06
CA LYS A 230 -7.11 36.43 2.92
C LYS A 230 -6.97 37.24 4.25
N LYS A 231 -7.28 38.55 4.19
CA LYS A 231 -7.22 39.44 5.36
C LYS A 231 -8.19 39.07 6.49
N ASN A 232 -9.26 38.31 6.18
CA ASN A 232 -10.27 37.88 7.15
C ASN A 232 -9.91 36.59 7.89
N LEU A 233 -8.72 36.01 7.65
CA LEU A 233 -8.33 34.75 8.26
C LEU A 233 -8.30 34.82 9.79
N LEU A 234 -7.71 35.88 10.36
CA LEU A 234 -7.62 36.06 11.81
C LEU A 234 -9.00 36.25 12.45
N SER A 235 -9.86 37.08 11.84
CA SER A 235 -11.24 37.27 12.32
C SER A 235 -12.06 35.98 12.21
N PHE A 236 -11.84 35.18 11.20
CA PHE A 236 -12.45 33.87 11.06
C PHE A 236 -12.00 32.91 12.18
N ILE A 237 -10.68 32.84 12.47
CA ILE A 237 -10.15 31.99 13.55
C ILE A 237 -10.78 32.40 14.89
N ILE A 238 -10.82 33.68 15.20
CA ILE A 238 -11.40 34.18 16.44
C ILE A 238 -12.91 33.89 16.52
N SER A 239 -13.67 34.22 15.47
CA SER A 239 -15.12 34.04 15.45
C SER A 239 -15.56 32.57 15.43
N LYS A 240 -14.70 31.66 14.99
CA LYS A 240 -14.97 30.22 14.90
C LYS A 240 -14.14 29.38 15.85
N PHE A 241 -13.57 30.00 16.88
CA PHE A 241 -12.68 29.33 17.85
C PHE A 241 -13.31 28.06 18.45
N ASN A 242 -14.58 28.10 18.87
CA ASN A 242 -15.28 26.94 19.41
C ASN A 242 -15.37 25.77 18.40
N PHE A 243 -15.50 26.07 17.10
CA PHE A 243 -15.56 25.04 16.08
C PHE A 243 -14.16 24.45 15.79
N LEU A 244 -13.12 25.28 15.89
CA LEU A 244 -11.73 24.83 15.80
C LEU A 244 -11.37 23.97 17.01
N LEU A 245 -11.82 24.34 18.21
CA LEU A 245 -11.61 23.54 19.41
C LEU A 245 -12.28 22.15 19.27
N ILE A 246 -13.53 22.08 18.80
CA ILE A 246 -14.22 20.83 18.50
C ILE A 246 -13.42 20.01 17.47
N PHE A 247 -12.92 20.64 16.42
CA PHE A 247 -12.09 20.01 15.41
C PHE A 247 -10.85 19.35 16.03
N PHE A 248 -10.07 20.09 16.83
CA PHE A 248 -8.87 19.56 17.44
C PHE A 248 -9.14 18.45 18.45
N ILE A 249 -10.16 18.59 19.32
CA ILE A 249 -10.52 17.56 20.28
C ILE A 249 -10.91 16.26 19.55
N LEU A 250 -11.78 16.34 18.54
CA LEU A 250 -12.20 15.17 17.80
C LEU A 250 -11.05 14.55 16.97
N LEU A 251 -10.18 15.39 16.39
CA LEU A 251 -9.00 14.93 15.69
C LEU A 251 -8.10 14.10 16.62
N VAL A 252 -7.83 14.61 17.82
CA VAL A 252 -7.02 13.88 18.82
C VAL A 252 -7.70 12.57 19.21
N ILE A 253 -9.00 12.57 19.50
CA ILE A 253 -9.75 11.36 19.88
C ILE A 253 -9.67 10.31 18.78
N VAL A 254 -9.94 10.68 17.54
CA VAL A 254 -9.89 9.73 16.41
C VAL A 254 -8.47 9.25 16.14
N SER A 255 -7.46 10.06 16.46
CA SER A 255 -6.05 9.73 16.27
C SER A 255 -5.41 8.95 17.43
N ILE A 256 -6.16 8.66 18.50
CA ILE A 256 -5.65 7.89 19.65
C ILE A 256 -4.92 6.60 19.23
N PRO A 257 -5.43 5.77 18.32
CA PRO A 257 -4.72 4.55 17.92
C PRO A 257 -3.32 4.83 17.36
N PHE A 258 -3.15 5.91 16.59
CA PHE A 258 -1.84 6.31 16.07
C PHE A 258 -0.86 6.72 17.19
N PHE A 259 -1.34 7.50 18.16
CA PHE A 259 -0.50 7.92 19.30
C PHE A 259 -0.14 6.74 20.22
N LEU A 260 -1.07 5.83 20.47
CA LEU A 260 -0.79 4.61 21.24
C LEU A 260 0.29 3.75 20.56
N GLN A 261 0.25 3.63 19.24
CA GLN A 261 1.29 2.91 18.49
C GLN A 261 2.67 3.57 18.60
N LEU A 262 2.71 4.91 18.61
CA LEU A 262 3.98 5.63 18.79
C LEU A 262 4.55 5.47 20.21
N TYR A 263 3.70 5.33 21.21
CA TYR A 263 4.11 5.25 22.60
C TYR A 263 4.41 3.81 23.05
N PHE A 264 3.55 2.86 22.71
CA PHE A 264 3.65 1.45 23.13
C PHE A 264 4.16 0.53 22.01
N GLY A 265 4.57 1.08 20.88
CA GLY A 265 5.05 0.30 19.74
C GLY A 265 6.38 -0.38 20.03
N GLU A 266 6.61 -1.52 19.38
CA GLU A 266 7.89 -2.23 19.43
C GLU A 266 8.99 -1.41 18.73
N THR A 267 10.06 -1.10 19.46
CA THR A 267 11.16 -0.24 18.98
C THR A 267 11.91 -0.86 17.79
N ASP A 268 12.18 -2.16 17.85
CA ASP A 268 12.85 -2.89 16.77
C ASP A 268 12.02 -2.89 15.49
N TYR A 269 10.69 -2.89 15.61
CA TYR A 269 9.81 -2.78 14.45
C TYR A 269 10.02 -1.47 13.68
N SER A 270 10.27 -0.38 14.37
CA SER A 270 10.55 0.92 13.73
C SER A 270 11.76 0.85 12.81
N THR A 271 12.81 0.13 13.20
CA THR A 271 13.99 -0.09 12.34
C THR A 271 13.67 -1.00 11.16
N ARG A 272 12.86 -2.04 11.35
CA ARG A 272 12.44 -2.96 10.28
C ARG A 272 11.61 -2.24 9.20
N ILE A 273 10.77 -1.28 9.56
CA ILE A 273 10.03 -0.48 8.59
C ILE A 273 10.86 0.68 7.99
N GLY A 274 12.10 0.85 8.43
CA GLY A 274 13.07 1.79 7.88
C GLY A 274 12.93 3.22 8.39
N LEU A 275 12.61 3.38 9.67
CA LEU A 275 12.77 4.67 10.34
C LEU A 275 14.26 4.97 10.50
N VAL A 276 14.70 6.09 9.94
CA VAL A 276 16.12 6.53 9.93
C VAL A 276 16.24 7.87 10.63
N GLU A 277 17.20 7.99 11.54
CA GLU A 277 17.59 9.26 12.12
C GLU A 277 18.41 10.07 11.12
N ILE A 278 18.16 11.37 11.06
CA ILE A 278 18.82 12.28 10.13
C ILE A 278 19.49 13.43 10.87
N ASP A 279 20.75 13.67 10.54
CA ASP A 279 21.54 14.81 11.00
C ASP A 279 21.40 16.01 10.04
N LEU A 280 22.10 17.11 10.32
CA LEU A 280 22.06 18.31 9.48
C LEU A 280 22.60 18.05 8.07
N LYS A 281 23.62 17.20 7.93
CA LYS A 281 24.19 16.85 6.61
C LYS A 281 23.19 16.06 5.78
N ASP A 282 22.51 15.10 6.41
CA ASP A 282 21.45 14.32 5.80
C ASP A 282 20.29 15.22 5.32
N LYS A 283 19.89 16.20 6.16
CA LYS A 283 18.84 17.17 5.80
C LYS A 283 19.22 18.00 4.57
N ILE A 284 20.43 18.50 4.51
CA ILE A 284 20.93 19.27 3.35
C ILE A 284 20.94 18.38 2.10
N TYR A 285 21.46 17.15 2.23
CA TYR A 285 21.50 16.21 1.13
C TYR A 285 20.11 15.86 0.61
N LEU A 286 19.19 15.53 1.48
CA LEU A 286 17.82 15.16 1.11
C LEU A 286 17.08 16.33 0.45
N ASN A 287 17.22 17.55 0.97
CA ASN A 287 16.62 18.71 0.32
C ASN A 287 17.20 18.95 -1.09
N LYS A 288 18.54 18.79 -1.27
CA LYS A 288 19.16 18.83 -2.60
C LYS A 288 18.65 17.69 -3.51
N PHE A 289 18.48 16.49 -2.97
CA PHE A 289 17.95 15.35 -3.71
C PHE A 289 16.53 15.62 -4.19
N PHE A 290 15.63 16.13 -3.32
CA PHE A 290 14.26 16.47 -3.73
C PHE A 290 14.26 17.60 -4.75
N LEU A 291 15.07 18.63 -4.58
CA LEU A 291 15.18 19.70 -5.57
C LEU A 291 15.61 19.14 -6.95
N LYS A 292 16.65 18.29 -6.98
CA LYS A 292 17.06 17.62 -8.22
C LYS A 292 15.96 16.73 -8.81
N SER A 293 15.20 16.03 -7.97
CA SER A 293 14.10 15.18 -8.43
C SER A 293 12.96 15.99 -9.05
N LEU A 294 12.68 17.19 -8.54
CA LEU A 294 11.69 18.11 -9.11
C LEU A 294 12.12 18.73 -10.45
N LEU A 295 13.45 18.82 -10.68
CA LEU A 295 14.02 19.33 -11.94
C LEU A 295 14.11 18.26 -13.03
N ARG A 296 13.65 17.02 -12.77
CA ARG A 296 13.53 15.99 -13.81
C ARG A 296 12.40 16.30 -14.78
N PHE A 297 12.46 15.68 -15.94
CA PHE A 297 11.51 15.96 -17.04
C PHE A 297 10.04 15.75 -16.61
N GLU A 298 9.70 14.63 -15.97
CA GLU A 298 8.31 14.32 -15.61
C GLU A 298 7.72 15.29 -14.58
N PRO A 299 8.36 15.58 -13.43
CA PRO A 299 7.86 16.57 -12.49
C PRO A 299 7.76 17.97 -13.09
N LEU A 300 8.75 18.39 -13.91
CA LEU A 300 8.71 19.68 -14.60
C LEU A 300 7.56 19.76 -15.58
N MET A 301 7.33 18.74 -16.40
CA MET A 301 6.19 18.68 -17.33
C MET A 301 4.86 18.76 -16.58
N ILE A 302 4.71 18.03 -15.47
CA ILE A 302 3.52 18.11 -14.63
C ILE A 302 3.36 19.51 -14.04
N PHE A 303 4.45 20.12 -13.58
CA PHE A 303 4.43 21.47 -13.02
C PHE A 303 3.98 22.51 -14.06
N PHE A 304 4.62 22.55 -15.23
CA PHE A 304 4.28 23.51 -16.29
C PHE A 304 2.87 23.28 -16.83
N THR A 305 2.46 22.01 -17.01
CA THR A 305 1.10 21.69 -17.44
C THR A 305 0.08 22.14 -16.40
N SER A 306 0.35 21.93 -15.10
CA SER A 306 -0.52 22.38 -14.00
C SER A 306 -0.64 23.91 -13.96
N MET A 307 0.47 24.62 -14.12
CA MET A 307 0.48 26.10 -14.18
C MET A 307 -0.30 26.61 -15.40
N PHE A 308 -0.03 26.05 -16.57
CA PHE A 308 -0.75 26.40 -17.81
C PHE A 308 -2.26 26.19 -17.64
N LEU A 309 -2.69 25.03 -17.15
CA LEU A 309 -4.11 24.74 -16.92
C LEU A 309 -4.72 25.71 -15.90
N THR A 310 -3.99 26.08 -14.84
CA THR A 310 -4.46 27.05 -13.85
C THR A 310 -4.70 28.42 -14.49
N ILE A 311 -3.75 28.92 -15.27
CA ILE A 311 -3.85 30.20 -15.98
C ILE A 311 -4.99 30.14 -17.00
N PHE A 312 -5.04 29.08 -17.79
CA PHE A 312 -6.08 28.87 -18.79
C PHE A 312 -7.49 28.87 -18.18
N ILE A 313 -7.71 28.10 -17.09
CA ILE A 313 -8.99 28.02 -16.39
C ILE A 313 -9.39 29.39 -15.83
N LYS A 314 -8.46 30.11 -15.20
CA LYS A 314 -8.74 31.45 -14.65
C LYS A 314 -9.09 32.46 -15.72
N ASN A 315 -8.42 32.42 -16.86
CA ASN A 315 -8.65 33.41 -17.92
C ASN A 315 -9.90 33.11 -18.77
N PHE A 316 -10.13 31.84 -19.13
CA PHE A 316 -11.19 31.46 -20.06
C PHE A 316 -12.53 31.10 -19.40
N PHE A 317 -12.51 30.66 -18.13
CA PHE A 317 -13.72 30.22 -17.43
C PHE A 317 -14.06 31.05 -16.19
N GLN A 318 -13.67 32.33 -16.16
CA GLN A 318 -13.96 33.26 -15.04
C GLN A 318 -15.44 33.34 -14.70
N LYS A 319 -16.34 33.43 -15.71
CA LYS A 319 -17.80 33.51 -15.51
C LYS A 319 -18.39 32.27 -14.85
N GLU A 320 -17.78 31.11 -15.04
CA GLU A 320 -18.25 29.83 -14.48
C GLU A 320 -17.62 29.49 -13.12
N GLN A 321 -16.71 30.36 -12.62
CA GLN A 321 -15.96 30.13 -11.38
C GLN A 321 -15.35 28.71 -11.29
N LEU A 322 -14.95 28.16 -12.46
CA LEU A 322 -14.52 26.78 -12.58
C LEU A 322 -13.32 26.47 -11.67
N PHE A 323 -12.38 27.41 -11.57
CA PHE A 323 -11.21 27.22 -10.70
C PHE A 323 -11.64 26.98 -9.25
N ASN A 324 -12.62 27.73 -8.72
CA ASN A 324 -13.09 27.55 -7.36
C ASN A 324 -13.75 26.18 -7.10
N LYS A 325 -14.13 25.45 -8.14
CA LYS A 325 -14.73 24.12 -8.04
C LYS A 325 -13.70 22.99 -8.13
N ILE A 326 -12.43 23.30 -8.42
CA ILE A 326 -11.34 22.31 -8.54
C ILE A 326 -10.07 22.74 -7.81
N ASP A 327 -10.11 23.88 -7.11
CA ASP A 327 -8.96 24.52 -6.49
C ASP A 327 -8.24 23.62 -5.46
N ILE A 328 -8.98 22.77 -4.76
CA ILE A 328 -8.37 21.86 -3.77
C ILE A 328 -7.36 20.90 -4.39
N PHE A 329 -7.60 20.44 -5.62
CA PHE A 329 -6.63 19.58 -6.32
C PHE A 329 -5.32 20.32 -6.57
N PHE A 330 -5.40 21.60 -6.92
CA PHE A 330 -4.21 22.45 -7.08
C PHE A 330 -3.51 22.69 -5.74
N TYR A 331 -4.25 22.94 -4.66
CA TYR A 331 -3.67 23.13 -3.33
C TYR A 331 -3.05 21.85 -2.78
N LEU A 332 -3.61 20.68 -3.07
CA LEU A 332 -3.00 19.39 -2.76
C LEU A 332 -1.68 19.19 -3.52
N TYR A 333 -1.65 19.58 -4.79
CA TYR A 333 -0.42 19.53 -5.57
C TYR A 333 0.65 20.47 -5.00
N LEU A 334 0.31 21.74 -4.71
CA LEU A 334 1.23 22.68 -4.05
C LEU A 334 1.70 22.17 -2.69
N SER A 335 0.79 21.62 -1.89
CA SER A 335 1.13 21.03 -0.60
C SER A 335 2.13 19.88 -0.76
N SER A 336 1.95 19.02 -1.76
CA SER A 336 2.88 17.91 -2.01
C SER A 336 4.26 18.36 -2.48
N LEU A 337 4.36 19.50 -3.17
CA LEU A 337 5.65 20.13 -3.52
C LEU A 337 6.39 20.69 -2.30
N LEU A 338 5.66 21.26 -1.35
CA LEU A 338 6.24 21.92 -0.17
C LEU A 338 6.55 20.94 0.97
N THR A 339 5.72 19.93 1.16
CA THR A 339 5.79 19.01 2.31
C THR A 339 7.14 18.32 2.48
N PRO A 340 7.82 17.78 1.44
CA PRO A 340 9.11 17.12 1.63
C PRO A 340 10.14 18.03 2.29
N PHE A 341 10.24 19.29 1.83
CA PHE A 341 11.18 20.27 2.35
C PHE A 341 10.86 20.65 3.80
N LEU A 342 9.59 20.91 4.10
CA LEU A 342 9.16 21.21 5.46
C LEU A 342 9.42 20.03 6.39
N PHE A 343 9.03 18.82 5.99
CA PHE A 343 9.19 17.63 6.82
C PHE A 343 10.66 17.32 7.10
N ILE A 344 11.52 17.31 6.07
CA ILE A 344 12.96 17.05 6.24
C ILE A 344 13.61 18.13 7.11
N THR A 345 13.24 19.39 6.94
CA THR A 345 13.83 20.48 7.70
C THR A 345 13.50 20.37 9.20
N PHE A 346 12.25 20.08 9.55
CA PHE A 346 11.78 20.08 10.94
C PHE A 346 11.83 18.72 11.63
N SER A 347 11.94 17.60 10.90
CA SER A 347 12.02 16.27 11.51
C SER A 347 13.45 15.89 11.87
N SER A 348 13.60 15.12 12.96
CA SER A 348 14.85 14.42 13.30
C SER A 348 14.90 13.00 12.75
N LYS A 349 13.78 12.48 12.27
CA LYS A 349 13.65 11.12 11.74
C LYS A 349 12.85 11.13 10.46
N VAL A 350 13.18 10.24 9.54
CA VAL A 350 12.46 10.06 8.28
C VAL A 350 12.18 8.58 8.03
N ILE A 351 11.07 8.32 7.38
CA ILE A 351 10.67 6.97 6.96
C ILE A 351 10.22 7.04 5.50
N ALA A 352 10.59 6.04 4.69
CA ALA A 352 10.07 5.86 3.34
C ALA A 352 9.99 7.14 2.49
N ILE A 353 11.09 7.91 2.44
CA ILE A 353 11.19 9.23 1.78
C ILE A 353 10.69 9.21 0.33
N TYR A 354 10.87 8.09 -0.38
CA TYR A 354 10.39 7.94 -1.75
C TYR A 354 8.88 8.14 -1.92
N HIS A 355 8.10 7.98 -0.86
CA HIS A 355 6.67 8.29 -0.91
C HIS A 355 6.42 9.78 -1.20
N PHE A 356 7.23 10.69 -0.67
CA PHE A 356 7.07 12.10 -0.99
C PHE A 356 7.22 12.36 -2.49
N ALA A 357 8.26 11.81 -3.13
CA ALA A 357 8.48 11.98 -4.57
C ALA A 357 7.30 11.42 -5.40
N ASN A 358 6.82 10.22 -5.03
CA ASN A 358 5.70 9.60 -5.73
C ASN A 358 4.41 10.43 -5.62
N TYR A 359 4.10 10.98 -4.44
CA TYR A 359 2.85 11.73 -4.26
C TYR A 359 2.86 13.14 -4.86
N ILE A 360 4.02 13.73 -5.13
CA ILE A 360 4.11 14.93 -5.96
C ILE A 360 3.54 14.64 -7.35
N LEU A 361 3.95 13.53 -7.96
CA LEU A 361 3.44 13.12 -9.28
C LEU A 361 1.95 12.77 -9.22
N VAL A 362 1.52 12.03 -8.19
CA VAL A 362 0.10 11.65 -7.99
C VAL A 362 -0.80 12.88 -7.96
N ASN A 363 -0.48 13.84 -7.08
CA ASN A 363 -1.33 15.02 -6.88
C ASN A 363 -1.32 15.92 -8.11
N GLY A 364 -0.17 16.05 -8.79
CA GLY A 364 -0.10 16.80 -10.05
C GLY A 364 -0.96 16.17 -11.15
N LEU A 365 -0.89 14.83 -11.29
CA LEU A 365 -1.70 14.11 -12.28
C LEU A 365 -3.20 14.14 -11.97
N LEU A 366 -3.57 14.04 -10.68
CA LEU A 366 -4.96 14.24 -10.27
C LEU A 366 -5.47 15.61 -10.68
N TYR A 367 -4.70 16.66 -10.37
CA TYR A 367 -5.06 18.02 -10.78
C TYR A 367 -5.20 18.16 -12.30
N ILE A 368 -4.22 17.66 -13.07
CA ILE A 368 -4.26 17.69 -14.54
C ILE A 368 -5.49 16.94 -15.06
N SER A 369 -5.77 15.74 -14.55
CA SER A 369 -6.89 14.91 -15.01
C SER A 369 -8.24 15.57 -14.75
N PHE A 370 -8.49 16.02 -13.51
CA PHE A 370 -9.76 16.69 -13.18
C PHE A 370 -9.91 18.04 -13.92
N SER A 371 -8.83 18.80 -14.05
CA SER A 371 -8.83 20.07 -14.78
C SER A 371 -9.10 19.88 -16.26
N SER A 372 -8.40 18.95 -16.91
CA SER A 372 -8.57 18.68 -18.35
C SER A 372 -9.98 18.19 -18.68
N LEU A 373 -10.51 17.25 -17.89
CA LEU A 373 -11.89 16.77 -18.07
C LEU A 373 -12.90 17.89 -17.85
N SER A 374 -12.66 18.77 -16.87
CA SER A 374 -13.53 19.92 -16.61
C SER A 374 -13.51 20.92 -17.76
N ILE A 375 -12.33 21.26 -18.28
CA ILE A 375 -12.18 22.14 -19.45
C ILE A 375 -12.93 21.56 -20.65
N LEU A 376 -12.68 20.29 -20.97
CA LEU A 376 -13.33 19.61 -22.10
C LEU A 376 -14.86 19.61 -21.96
N TYR A 377 -15.38 19.34 -20.77
CA TYR A 377 -16.81 19.34 -20.52
C TYR A 377 -17.43 20.73 -20.72
N PHE A 378 -16.87 21.76 -20.07
CA PHE A 378 -17.45 23.13 -20.16
C PHE A 378 -17.26 23.76 -21.53
N TYR A 379 -16.13 23.50 -22.20
CA TYR A 379 -15.93 23.92 -23.60
C TYR A 379 -16.95 23.29 -24.54
N GLN A 380 -17.23 22.00 -24.40
CA GLN A 380 -18.27 21.35 -25.19
C GLN A 380 -19.67 21.90 -24.88
N LYS A 381 -19.96 22.18 -23.61
CA LYS A 381 -21.26 22.76 -23.21
C LYS A 381 -21.50 24.14 -23.77
N SER A 382 -20.46 24.96 -23.91
CA SER A 382 -20.58 26.34 -24.44
C SER A 382 -20.77 26.41 -25.96
N ARG A 383 -20.25 25.41 -26.71
CA ARG A 383 -20.28 25.45 -28.20
C ARG A 383 -21.40 24.67 -28.87
N VAL A 384 -22.02 23.70 -28.19
CA VAL A 384 -22.93 22.76 -28.85
C VAL A 384 -24.39 23.02 -28.53
N LYS A 385 -25.10 23.64 -29.46
CA LYS A 385 -26.57 23.64 -29.49
C LYS A 385 -27.09 22.24 -29.85
N ASN A 386 -28.06 21.80 -29.13
CA ASN A 386 -28.90 20.59 -29.03
C ASN A 386 -28.92 19.45 -30.10
N ILE A 387 -28.42 19.61 -31.30
CA ILE A 387 -28.64 18.62 -32.39
C ILE A 387 -27.68 17.41 -32.35
N ILE A 388 -26.54 17.52 -31.66
CA ILE A 388 -25.50 16.45 -31.63
C ILE A 388 -25.60 15.60 -30.38
N SER A 389 -26.61 15.77 -29.52
CA SER A 389 -26.67 15.17 -28.19
C SER A 389 -26.77 13.61 -28.20
N LYS A 390 -27.64 13.05 -29.07
CA LYS A 390 -27.85 11.59 -29.12
C LYS A 390 -26.63 10.81 -29.64
N LYS A 391 -25.96 11.29 -30.71
CA LYS A 391 -24.73 10.63 -31.22
C LYS A 391 -23.61 10.65 -30.20
N LYS A 392 -23.45 11.73 -29.42
CA LYS A 392 -22.43 11.81 -28.34
C LYS A 392 -22.73 10.86 -27.21
N GLU A 393 -23.96 10.64 -26.83
CA GLU A 393 -24.33 9.68 -25.80
C GLU A 393 -24.02 8.23 -26.21
N ILE A 394 -24.30 7.89 -27.47
CA ILE A 394 -23.95 6.57 -28.02
C ILE A 394 -22.44 6.37 -28.03
N ILE A 395 -21.66 7.35 -28.45
CA ILE A 395 -20.18 7.28 -28.43
C ILE A 395 -19.66 7.10 -26.99
N ARG A 396 -20.22 7.84 -26.02
CA ARG A 396 -19.83 7.68 -24.60
C ARG A 396 -20.15 6.28 -24.08
N LEU A 397 -21.34 5.75 -24.39
CA LEU A 397 -21.72 4.39 -24.01
C LEU A 397 -20.76 3.36 -24.61
N PHE A 398 -20.44 3.50 -25.89
CA PHE A 398 -19.50 2.63 -26.58
C PHE A 398 -18.10 2.69 -25.93
N LEU A 399 -17.59 3.89 -25.65
CA LEU A 399 -16.31 4.05 -24.93
C LEU A 399 -16.34 3.44 -23.53
N MET A 400 -17.46 3.54 -22.79
CA MET A 400 -17.61 2.89 -21.49
C MET A 400 -17.52 1.35 -21.59
N ILE A 401 -18.14 0.77 -22.62
CA ILE A 401 -18.05 -0.68 -22.88
C ILE A 401 -16.60 -1.08 -23.21
N ILE A 402 -15.90 -0.30 -24.06
CA ILE A 402 -14.48 -0.56 -24.35
C ILE A 402 -13.63 -0.50 -23.08
N ILE A 403 -13.84 0.50 -22.23
CA ILE A 403 -13.13 0.65 -20.97
C ILE A 403 -13.32 -0.59 -20.08
N LEU A 404 -14.55 -1.04 -19.89
CA LEU A 404 -14.85 -2.24 -19.09
C LEU A 404 -14.24 -3.51 -19.69
N PHE A 405 -14.23 -3.61 -21.02
CA PHE A 405 -13.58 -4.74 -21.71
C PHE A 405 -12.06 -4.74 -21.49
N LEU A 406 -11.40 -3.58 -21.66
CA LEU A 406 -9.96 -3.45 -21.43
C LEU A 406 -9.57 -3.78 -19.99
N PHE A 407 -10.39 -3.37 -19.01
CA PHE A 407 -10.20 -3.74 -17.61
C PHE A 407 -10.29 -5.26 -17.40
N SER A 408 -11.27 -5.91 -18.01
CA SER A 408 -11.43 -7.35 -17.95
C SER A 408 -10.23 -8.09 -18.57
N LEU A 409 -9.74 -7.59 -19.70
CA LEU A 409 -8.55 -8.11 -20.37
C LEU A 409 -7.29 -7.99 -19.50
N GLN A 410 -7.11 -6.87 -18.82
CA GLN A 410 -5.99 -6.69 -17.90
C GLN A 410 -6.04 -7.68 -16.74
N ASN A 411 -7.20 -7.87 -16.12
CA ASN A 411 -7.36 -8.85 -15.06
C ASN A 411 -7.00 -10.27 -15.53
N TYR A 412 -7.40 -10.64 -16.74
CA TYR A 412 -7.03 -11.92 -17.35
C TYR A 412 -5.50 -12.06 -17.51
N ASN A 413 -4.84 -11.03 -18.04
CA ASN A 413 -3.39 -11.04 -18.23
C ASN A 413 -2.63 -11.15 -16.90
N ILE A 414 -3.06 -10.44 -15.87
CA ILE A 414 -2.45 -10.52 -14.54
C ILE A 414 -2.49 -11.95 -14.00
N LEU A 415 -3.61 -12.64 -14.15
CA LEU A 415 -3.77 -14.02 -13.67
C LEU A 415 -3.01 -15.03 -14.51
N LYS A 416 -2.97 -14.83 -15.85
CA LYS A 416 -2.27 -15.74 -16.77
C LYS A 416 -0.76 -15.76 -16.55
N VAL A 417 -0.16 -14.62 -16.25
CA VAL A 417 1.31 -14.46 -16.14
C VAL A 417 1.89 -15.04 -14.84
N LYS A 418 1.06 -15.36 -13.83
CA LYS A 418 1.57 -15.89 -12.55
C LYS A 418 1.91 -17.38 -12.64
N ASN A 419 3.19 -17.67 -12.90
CA ASN A 419 3.72 -19.01 -13.16
C ASN A 419 3.57 -20.01 -12.00
N ASP A 420 3.56 -19.53 -10.75
CA ASP A 420 3.53 -20.41 -9.57
C ASP A 420 2.11 -20.83 -9.12
N ARG A 421 1.07 -20.44 -9.85
CA ARG A 421 -0.33 -20.64 -9.43
C ARG A 421 -0.72 -22.10 -9.20
N ASN A 422 -0.22 -23.01 -10.04
CA ASN A 422 -0.55 -24.44 -9.92
C ASN A 422 0.06 -25.04 -8.65
N ILE A 423 1.30 -24.65 -8.34
CA ILE A 423 2.01 -25.07 -7.12
C ILE A 423 1.27 -24.53 -5.90
N PHE A 424 0.86 -23.26 -5.91
CA PHE A 424 0.08 -22.66 -4.82
C PHE A 424 -1.26 -23.37 -4.63
N ASN A 425 -1.91 -23.79 -5.71
CA ASN A 425 -3.16 -24.56 -5.65
C ASN A 425 -2.93 -25.90 -4.96
N GLU A 426 -1.91 -26.66 -5.37
CA GLU A 426 -1.55 -27.95 -4.77
C GLU A 426 -1.20 -27.80 -3.28
N ILE A 427 -0.37 -26.81 -2.92
CA ILE A 427 -0.03 -26.52 -1.52
C ILE A 427 -1.27 -26.13 -0.71
N ASN A 428 -2.16 -25.33 -1.28
CA ASN A 428 -3.39 -24.92 -0.62
C ASN A 428 -4.35 -26.09 -0.38
N GLN A 429 -4.45 -27.00 -1.36
CA GLN A 429 -5.22 -28.24 -1.16
C GLN A 429 -4.67 -29.07 0.00
N ILE A 430 -3.35 -29.21 0.10
CA ILE A 430 -2.71 -29.89 1.23
C ILE A 430 -3.07 -29.22 2.56
N PHE A 431 -3.11 -27.88 2.60
CA PHE A 431 -3.51 -27.15 3.80
C PHE A 431 -4.99 -27.33 4.17
N ILE A 432 -5.88 -27.43 3.17
CA ILE A 432 -7.34 -27.53 3.36
C ILE A 432 -7.75 -28.97 3.73
N GLU A 433 -7.21 -29.97 3.07
CA GLU A 433 -7.59 -31.37 3.25
C GLU A 433 -7.31 -31.97 4.64
N ASN A 434 -6.67 -31.21 5.50
CA ASN A 434 -6.54 -31.45 6.96
C ASN A 434 -5.89 -32.77 7.41
N ARG A 435 -5.60 -33.69 6.51
CA ARG A 435 -5.00 -34.98 6.89
C ARG A 435 -3.58 -34.84 7.43
N ILE A 436 -2.92 -33.74 7.11
CA ILE A 436 -1.51 -33.49 7.45
C ILE A 436 -1.39 -32.39 8.50
N VAL A 437 -2.35 -31.49 8.61
CA VAL A 437 -2.28 -30.29 9.45
C VAL A 437 -3.24 -30.39 10.62
N LYS A 438 -2.70 -30.62 11.81
CA LYS A 438 -3.42 -30.54 13.09
C LYS A 438 -3.51 -29.08 13.54
N SER A 439 -4.38 -28.78 14.50
CA SER A 439 -4.57 -27.41 15.03
C SER A 439 -3.29 -26.77 15.61
N LYS A 440 -2.35 -27.61 16.09
CA LYS A 440 -1.08 -27.16 16.70
C LYS A 440 0.13 -27.38 15.80
N THR A 441 -0.05 -27.66 14.51
CA THR A 441 1.06 -27.82 13.57
C THR A 441 1.72 -26.48 13.28
N TYR A 442 3.05 -26.42 13.34
CA TYR A 442 3.84 -25.25 12.98
C TYR A 442 4.32 -25.32 11.53
N LEU A 443 4.34 -24.19 10.85
CA LEU A 443 4.96 -24.04 9.53
C LEU A 443 6.31 -23.33 9.64
N PHE A 444 7.34 -23.92 9.04
CA PHE A 444 8.59 -23.25 8.72
C PHE A 444 8.69 -23.08 7.20
N THR A 445 8.86 -21.85 6.72
CA THR A 445 9.03 -21.56 5.29
C THR A 445 9.90 -20.33 5.07
N ASN A 446 10.69 -20.34 4.00
CA ASN A 446 11.46 -19.20 3.54
C ASN A 446 10.75 -18.40 2.42
N ASP A 447 9.53 -18.75 2.06
CA ASP A 447 8.72 -18.03 1.06
C ASP A 447 7.54 -17.32 1.74
N MET A 448 7.57 -15.98 1.71
CA MET A 448 6.53 -15.14 2.30
C MET A 448 5.14 -15.43 1.75
N ARG A 449 5.03 -15.81 0.47
CA ARG A 449 3.73 -16.12 -0.15
C ARG A 449 3.11 -17.38 0.45
N ILE A 450 3.95 -18.38 0.75
CA ILE A 450 3.52 -19.60 1.46
C ILE A 450 3.11 -19.28 2.89
N ALA A 451 3.89 -18.47 3.60
CA ALA A 451 3.54 -18.02 4.95
C ALA A 451 2.18 -17.28 4.96
N ASN A 452 1.93 -16.43 3.97
CA ASN A 452 0.67 -15.71 3.83
C ASN A 452 -0.50 -16.64 3.50
N LEU A 453 -0.30 -17.62 2.64
CA LEU A 453 -1.30 -18.64 2.32
C LEU A 453 -1.67 -19.47 3.56
N TRP A 454 -0.67 -19.85 4.34
CA TRP A 454 -0.87 -20.55 5.62
C TRP A 454 -1.70 -19.71 6.60
N THR A 455 -1.31 -18.46 6.83
CA THR A 455 -2.01 -17.56 7.77
C THR A 455 -3.40 -17.17 7.27
N PHE A 456 -3.62 -17.15 5.96
CA PHE A 456 -4.94 -16.97 5.39
C PHE A 456 -5.89 -18.13 5.72
N ASN A 457 -5.40 -19.37 5.69
CA ASN A 457 -6.22 -20.57 5.90
C ASN A 457 -6.30 -21.03 7.37
N LYS A 458 -5.16 -21.06 8.08
CA LYS A 458 -5.05 -21.77 9.38
C LYS A 458 -4.69 -20.91 10.59
N ASN A 459 -4.35 -19.67 10.42
CA ASN A 459 -4.13 -18.70 11.48
C ASN A 459 -2.70 -18.49 11.96
N LYS A 460 -2.29 -19.14 13.00
CA LYS A 460 -1.07 -18.92 13.79
C LYS A 460 -0.10 -20.06 13.55
N ASN A 461 0.94 -20.09 14.33
CA ASN A 461 1.96 -21.15 14.30
C ASN A 461 2.86 -21.11 13.05
N LEU A 462 3.30 -19.90 12.69
CA LEU A 462 4.49 -19.70 11.89
C LEU A 462 5.71 -19.64 12.78
N LEU A 463 6.76 -20.40 12.46
CA LEU A 463 8.07 -20.25 13.13
C LEU A 463 8.72 -18.94 12.72
N ILE A 464 8.63 -18.58 11.45
CA ILE A 464 9.08 -17.29 10.98
C ILE A 464 7.96 -16.57 10.23
N SER A 465 7.74 -15.30 10.55
CA SER A 465 6.79 -14.41 9.90
C SER A 465 7.50 -13.20 9.31
N ASP A 466 6.83 -12.53 8.40
CA ASP A 466 7.35 -11.30 7.79
C ASP A 466 7.64 -10.23 8.85
N GLY A 467 8.72 -9.49 8.69
CA GLY A 467 9.13 -8.42 9.59
C GLY A 467 8.11 -7.27 9.72
N TYR A 468 7.23 -7.11 8.73
CA TYR A 468 6.14 -6.13 8.77
C TYR A 468 4.93 -6.56 9.60
N THR A 469 4.83 -7.84 9.96
CA THR A 469 3.64 -8.38 10.60
C THR A 469 3.90 -8.83 12.02
N ASN A 470 5.11 -8.63 12.53
CA ASN A 470 5.55 -9.20 13.78
C ASN A 470 5.96 -8.12 14.80
N ALA A 471 5.28 -8.09 15.96
CA ALA A 471 5.56 -7.15 17.05
C ALA A 471 6.63 -7.65 18.04
N ILE A 472 7.36 -8.72 17.71
CA ILE A 472 8.43 -9.25 18.57
C ILE A 472 9.77 -8.56 18.31
N THR A 473 10.70 -8.67 19.27
CA THR A 473 12.06 -8.14 19.16
C THR A 473 12.88 -8.84 18.08
N ASN A 474 13.89 -8.16 17.55
CA ASN A 474 14.81 -8.75 16.57
C ASN A 474 15.52 -10.00 17.10
N LYS A 475 15.91 -9.98 18.39
CA LYS A 475 16.50 -11.15 19.03
C LYS A 475 15.58 -12.36 18.92
N LYS A 476 14.28 -12.18 19.21
CA LYS A 476 13.29 -13.27 19.14
C LYS A 476 13.03 -13.75 17.72
N ILE A 477 13.11 -12.86 16.73
CA ILE A 477 13.05 -13.24 15.31
C ILE A 477 14.22 -14.17 14.95
N VAL A 478 15.44 -13.82 15.38
CA VAL A 478 16.63 -14.67 15.14
C VAL A 478 16.51 -16.02 15.85
N GLU A 479 16.06 -16.03 17.11
CA GLU A 479 15.80 -17.27 17.84
C GLU A 479 14.83 -18.19 17.08
N ASN A 480 13.72 -17.67 16.60
CA ASN A 480 12.72 -18.43 15.83
C ASN A 480 13.30 -18.98 14.51
N LEU A 481 14.09 -18.17 13.80
CA LEU A 481 14.80 -18.61 12.61
C LEU A 481 15.73 -19.78 12.92
N VAL A 482 16.55 -19.64 13.97
CA VAL A 482 17.51 -20.66 14.40
C VAL A 482 16.79 -21.93 14.80
N ILE A 483 15.71 -21.84 15.57
CA ILE A 483 14.87 -23.00 15.92
C ILE A 483 14.41 -23.72 14.66
N GLY A 484 13.80 -22.99 13.71
CA GLY A 484 13.33 -23.60 12.47
C GLY A 484 14.42 -24.27 11.66
N LEU A 485 15.60 -23.66 11.59
CA LEU A 485 16.75 -24.22 10.88
C LEU A 485 17.34 -25.45 11.60
N LYS A 486 17.52 -25.39 12.92
CA LYS A 486 17.98 -26.54 13.69
C LYS A 486 17.02 -27.73 13.65
N LEU A 487 15.70 -27.46 13.61
CA LEU A 487 14.69 -28.52 13.49
C LEU A 487 14.85 -29.31 12.18
N ILE A 488 15.35 -28.73 11.11
CA ILE A 488 15.64 -29.40 9.83
C ILE A 488 17.10 -29.87 9.72
N GLY A 489 17.83 -29.87 10.83
CA GLY A 489 19.19 -30.40 10.88
C GLY A 489 20.25 -29.49 10.26
N ILE A 490 20.05 -28.18 10.25
CA ILE A 490 21.08 -27.22 9.84
C ILE A 490 22.12 -27.09 10.95
N ASN A 491 23.39 -27.26 10.56
CA ASN A 491 24.52 -27.07 11.46
C ASN A 491 25.04 -25.61 11.39
N ARG A 492 26.05 -25.31 12.23
CA ARG A 492 26.60 -23.96 12.37
C ARG A 492 27.25 -23.41 11.09
N GLU A 493 27.99 -24.25 10.35
CA GLU A 493 28.64 -23.83 9.11
C GLU A 493 27.61 -23.59 7.99
N GLU A 494 26.61 -24.46 7.86
CA GLU A 494 25.49 -24.28 6.96
C GLU A 494 24.69 -23.00 7.31
N PHE A 495 24.52 -22.69 8.61
CA PHE A 495 23.88 -21.44 9.01
C PHE A 495 24.70 -20.20 8.60
N LYS A 496 26.02 -20.26 8.72
CA LYS A 496 26.91 -19.20 8.23
C LYS A 496 26.75 -19.00 6.72
N GLU A 497 26.68 -20.09 5.94
CA GLU A 497 26.41 -20.01 4.50
C GLU A 497 25.06 -19.38 4.18
N ILE A 498 24.00 -19.70 4.97
CA ILE A 498 22.70 -19.05 4.85
C ILE A 498 22.80 -17.54 5.09
N LEU A 499 23.55 -17.08 6.09
CA LEU A 499 23.72 -15.67 6.39
C LEU A 499 24.48 -14.90 5.30
N GLU A 500 25.34 -15.60 4.56
CA GLU A 500 26.14 -15.05 3.45
C GLU A 500 25.49 -15.20 2.08
N PHE A 501 24.39 -15.94 2.01
CA PHE A 501 23.73 -16.25 0.75
C PHE A 501 23.22 -15.00 0.04
N LYS A 502 23.54 -14.92 -1.25
CA LYS A 502 23.02 -13.90 -2.17
C LYS A 502 21.96 -14.54 -3.06
N GLY A 503 20.72 -14.07 -2.93
CA GLY A 503 19.61 -14.56 -3.74
C GLY A 503 19.77 -14.23 -5.23
N PRO A 504 18.99 -14.86 -6.08
CA PRO A 504 19.01 -14.67 -7.54
C PRO A 504 18.46 -13.31 -7.98
N HIS A 505 18.10 -12.46 -7.05
CA HIS A 505 17.55 -11.15 -7.33
C HIS A 505 18.64 -10.26 -7.96
N TYR A 506 18.26 -9.41 -8.91
CA TYR A 506 19.16 -8.44 -9.52
C TYR A 506 19.86 -7.50 -8.51
N THR A 507 19.39 -7.47 -7.26
CA THR A 507 20.03 -6.77 -6.12
C THR A 507 20.95 -7.66 -5.29
N GLN A 508 21.07 -8.95 -5.59
CA GLN A 508 21.88 -9.94 -4.86
C GLN A 508 21.67 -9.94 -3.32
N ARG A 509 20.47 -9.62 -2.86
CA ARG A 509 20.15 -9.55 -1.43
C ARG A 509 19.95 -10.94 -0.84
N ASN A 510 20.24 -11.09 0.47
CA ASN A 510 19.87 -12.29 1.20
C ASN A 510 18.33 -12.33 1.39
N PRO A 511 17.60 -13.29 0.78
CA PRO A 511 16.15 -13.31 0.82
C PRO A 511 15.58 -13.55 2.21
N ILE A 512 16.24 -14.37 3.04
CA ILE A 512 15.80 -14.66 4.41
C ILE A 512 15.92 -13.42 5.28
N ILE A 513 17.07 -12.77 5.24
CA ILE A 513 17.32 -11.53 5.99
C ILE A 513 16.34 -10.43 5.54
N GLN A 514 16.09 -10.32 4.23
CA GLN A 514 15.11 -9.36 3.71
C GLN A 514 13.70 -9.67 4.21
N HIS A 515 13.32 -10.94 4.25
CA HIS A 515 11.99 -11.35 4.72
C HIS A 515 11.77 -11.01 6.20
N LEU A 516 12.75 -11.30 7.05
CA LEU A 516 12.62 -11.15 8.50
C LEU A 516 12.85 -9.73 8.99
N PHE A 517 13.81 -9.02 8.41
CA PHE A 517 14.28 -7.73 8.92
C PHE A 517 14.01 -6.57 7.98
N ASN A 518 13.52 -6.86 6.77
CA ASN A 518 13.11 -5.87 5.79
C ASN A 518 14.16 -4.76 5.60
N TYR A 519 13.92 -3.56 6.12
CA TYR A 519 14.80 -2.41 5.93
C TYR A 519 15.87 -2.24 7.02
N GLN A 520 15.90 -3.06 8.04
CA GLN A 520 16.77 -2.84 9.20
C GLN A 520 18.26 -2.76 8.86
N TYR A 521 18.74 -3.63 7.99
CA TYR A 521 20.15 -3.67 7.57
C TYR A 521 20.40 -2.82 6.33
N GLN A 522 19.84 -1.63 6.29
CA GLN A 522 20.12 -0.66 5.25
C GLN A 522 21.39 0.12 5.60
N ALA A 523 22.16 0.50 4.57
CA ALA A 523 23.19 1.49 4.76
C ALA A 523 22.53 2.83 5.13
N ASN A 524 22.74 3.27 6.34
CA ASN A 524 22.03 4.41 6.92
C ASN A 524 22.48 5.77 6.37
N LYS A 525 23.58 5.84 5.62
CA LYS A 525 24.14 7.09 5.13
C LYS A 525 24.56 6.97 3.68
N PHE A 526 24.15 7.91 2.87
CA PHE A 526 24.53 7.98 1.44
C PHE A 526 26.04 8.07 1.21
N GLN A 527 26.82 8.58 2.16
CA GLN A 527 28.29 8.60 2.10
C GLN A 527 28.91 7.19 2.05
N GLN A 528 28.20 6.18 2.52
CA GLN A 528 28.66 4.78 2.45
C GLN A 528 28.47 4.16 1.07
N PHE A 529 27.78 4.83 0.15
CA PHE A 529 27.52 4.31 -1.18
C PHE A 529 28.70 4.47 -2.14
N SER A 530 29.44 5.57 -2.01
CA SER A 530 30.60 5.83 -2.87
C SER A 530 31.77 4.89 -2.59
N ASP A 531 31.81 4.32 -1.38
CA ASP A 531 32.94 3.50 -0.91
C ASP A 531 32.63 2.00 -0.93
N ASN A 532 31.44 1.61 -1.42
CA ASN A 532 30.97 0.24 -1.31
C ASN A 532 31.13 -0.49 -2.66
N GLU A 533 32.24 -1.19 -2.85
CA GLU A 533 32.50 -2.08 -3.99
C GLU A 533 31.43 -3.19 -4.21
N GLN A 534 30.47 -3.29 -3.28
CA GLN A 534 29.40 -4.29 -3.29
C GLN A 534 28.28 -4.00 -4.31
N TYR A 535 28.20 -2.80 -4.85
CA TYR A 535 27.13 -2.39 -5.77
C TYR A 535 27.69 -2.08 -7.15
N THR A 536 26.99 -2.56 -8.17
CA THR A 536 27.27 -2.14 -9.55
C THR A 536 26.87 -0.68 -9.75
N ALA A 537 27.48 0.00 -10.72
CA ALA A 537 27.14 1.37 -11.07
C ALA A 537 25.62 1.53 -11.37
N ASN A 538 24.99 0.56 -12.03
CA ASN A 538 23.55 0.56 -12.33
C ASN A 538 22.70 0.40 -11.06
N GLU A 539 23.13 -0.40 -10.10
CA GLU A 539 22.45 -0.54 -8.80
C GLU A 539 22.54 0.74 -7.99
N LEU A 540 23.71 1.36 -7.91
CA LEU A 540 23.91 2.64 -7.25
C LEU A 540 23.06 3.75 -7.89
N GLU A 541 23.02 3.82 -9.23
CA GLU A 541 22.19 4.78 -9.94
C GLU A 541 20.70 4.58 -9.62
N ARG A 542 20.23 3.34 -9.62
CA ARG A 542 18.85 3.00 -9.29
C ARG A 542 18.54 3.32 -7.84
N ILE A 543 19.40 2.98 -6.90
CA ILE A 543 19.26 3.25 -5.48
C ILE A 543 19.17 4.75 -5.24
N ASN A 544 20.07 5.52 -5.84
CA ASN A 544 20.08 6.98 -5.76
C ASN A 544 18.80 7.61 -6.36
N LYS A 545 18.20 6.98 -7.38
CA LYS A 545 16.94 7.44 -7.98
C LYS A 545 15.71 7.13 -7.13
N THR A 546 15.68 5.97 -6.48
CA THR A 546 14.46 5.45 -5.84
C THR A 546 14.45 5.65 -4.33
N SER A 547 15.60 5.60 -3.67
CA SER A 547 15.68 5.60 -2.21
C SER A 547 17.03 6.12 -1.72
N PRO A 548 17.25 7.43 -1.71
CA PRO A 548 18.56 8.02 -1.45
C PRO A 548 19.15 7.72 -0.07
N LEU A 549 18.34 7.27 0.88
CA LEU A 549 18.79 6.84 2.21
C LEU A 549 18.57 5.35 2.47
N ARG A 550 18.21 4.58 1.45
CA ARG A 550 17.79 3.18 1.62
C ARG A 550 18.50 2.29 0.64
N VAL A 551 19.62 1.76 1.04
CA VAL A 551 20.23 0.60 0.39
C VAL A 551 20.17 -0.55 1.35
N MET A 552 19.52 -1.62 0.98
CA MET A 552 19.60 -2.85 1.74
C MET A 552 21.04 -3.36 1.62
N ALA A 553 21.66 -3.66 2.76
CA ALA A 553 22.96 -4.31 2.76
C ALA A 553 22.83 -5.65 2.02
N ASN A 554 23.64 -5.86 1.01
CA ASN A 554 23.71 -7.15 0.33
C ASN A 554 24.27 -8.23 1.26
N ILE A 555 25.08 -7.80 2.22
CA ILE A 555 25.79 -8.65 3.18
C ILE A 555 25.52 -8.11 4.57
N LEU A 556 25.17 -9.00 5.50
CA LEU A 556 25.07 -8.63 6.92
C LEU A 556 26.43 -8.12 7.42
N PRO A 557 26.46 -7.04 8.22
CA PRO A 557 27.66 -6.62 8.93
C PRO A 557 28.26 -7.78 9.76
N GLN A 558 29.58 -7.82 9.90
CA GLN A 558 30.24 -8.93 10.57
C GLN A 558 29.85 -9.06 12.05
N ASP A 559 29.63 -7.95 12.73
CA ASP A 559 29.13 -7.92 14.12
C ASP A 559 27.71 -8.53 14.25
N GLU A 560 26.83 -8.26 13.29
CA GLU A 560 25.49 -8.85 13.25
C GLU A 560 25.54 -10.36 12.94
N LYS A 561 26.42 -10.79 12.01
CA LYS A 561 26.63 -12.23 11.77
C LYS A 561 27.10 -12.94 13.05
N ASN A 562 28.04 -12.34 13.77
CA ASN A 562 28.54 -12.90 15.03
C ASN A 562 27.42 -13.01 16.10
N LYS A 563 26.52 -12.02 16.19
CA LYS A 563 25.34 -12.09 17.06
C LYS A 563 24.41 -13.23 16.65
N PHE A 564 24.15 -13.41 15.37
CA PHE A 564 23.29 -14.48 14.87
C PHE A 564 23.90 -15.86 15.14
N LEU A 565 25.21 -16.00 14.93
CA LEU A 565 25.94 -17.25 15.26
C LEU A 565 25.91 -17.53 16.75
N SER A 566 26.05 -16.51 17.60
CA SER A 566 25.92 -16.67 19.06
C SER A 566 24.51 -17.14 19.45
N VAL A 567 23.47 -16.62 18.82
CA VAL A 567 22.09 -17.11 19.04
C VAL A 567 21.97 -18.56 18.59
N PHE A 568 22.57 -18.93 17.46
CA PHE A 568 22.58 -20.30 16.97
C PHE A 568 23.22 -21.25 17.99
N ASP A 569 24.37 -20.88 18.55
CA ASP A 569 25.07 -21.69 19.53
C ASP A 569 24.27 -21.89 20.85
N ASN A 570 23.52 -20.87 21.26
CA ASN A 570 22.78 -20.85 22.54
C ASN A 570 21.35 -21.44 22.46
N VAL A 571 20.76 -21.59 21.29
CA VAL A 571 19.40 -22.13 21.17
C VAL A 571 19.41 -23.63 21.37
N ASN A 572 18.72 -24.10 22.43
CA ASN A 572 18.48 -25.52 22.71
C ASN A 572 17.08 -25.93 22.19
N LEU A 573 17.02 -27.00 21.39
CA LEU A 573 15.75 -27.53 20.87
C LEU A 573 14.94 -28.31 21.93
N GLU A 574 15.58 -28.85 22.96
CA GLU A 574 14.91 -29.66 24.01
C GLU A 574 13.92 -28.82 24.83
N GLU A 575 14.21 -27.54 25.00
CA GLU A 575 13.34 -26.60 25.70
C GLU A 575 12.07 -26.21 24.90
N ASN A 576 12.06 -26.46 23.59
CA ASN A 576 11.01 -26.05 22.69
C ASN A 576 10.20 -27.23 22.17
N ASN A 577 9.02 -27.44 22.72
CA ASN A 577 8.17 -28.61 22.50
C ASN A 577 7.43 -28.55 21.12
N TYR A 578 8.18 -28.35 20.02
CA TYR A 578 7.62 -28.39 18.65
C TYR A 578 7.45 -29.86 18.21
N LYS A 579 6.33 -30.47 18.62
CA LYS A 579 6.05 -31.90 18.34
C LYS A 579 5.60 -32.14 16.90
N ASP A 580 4.84 -31.19 16.29
CA ASP A 580 4.25 -31.36 14.99
C ASP A 580 4.56 -30.12 14.12
N TYR A 581 5.36 -30.30 13.10
CA TYR A 581 5.71 -29.22 12.18
C TYR A 581 5.94 -29.72 10.76
N ILE A 582 5.69 -28.82 9.83
CA ILE A 582 5.93 -28.99 8.41
C ILE A 582 6.89 -27.91 7.92
N VAL A 583 7.62 -28.25 6.88
CA VAL A 583 8.61 -27.36 6.29
C VAL A 583 8.33 -27.25 4.80
N ILE A 584 8.25 -26.01 4.29
CA ILE A 584 8.12 -25.75 2.87
C ILE A 584 9.25 -24.80 2.47
N LEU A 585 10.16 -25.27 1.64
CA LEU A 585 11.32 -24.53 1.21
C LEU A 585 11.20 -24.17 -0.28
N ASN A 586 11.43 -22.90 -0.60
CA ASN A 586 11.66 -22.42 -1.94
C ASN A 586 13.17 -22.42 -2.21
N THR A 587 13.65 -23.38 -3.01
CA THR A 587 15.08 -23.59 -3.25
C THR A 587 15.75 -22.51 -4.10
N LYS A 588 14.98 -21.58 -4.70
CA LYS A 588 15.53 -20.37 -5.35
C LYS A 588 15.98 -19.31 -4.36
N LEU A 589 15.49 -19.38 -3.12
CA LEU A 589 15.70 -18.35 -2.09
C LEU A 589 16.66 -18.80 -0.98
N ILE A 590 17.34 -19.93 -1.15
CA ILE A 590 18.26 -20.53 -0.20
C ILE A 590 19.48 -21.11 -0.91
N PRO A 591 20.60 -21.34 -0.20
CA PRO A 591 21.81 -21.99 -0.74
C PRO A 591 21.54 -23.35 -1.37
N ASP A 592 22.36 -23.74 -2.32
CA ASP A 592 22.15 -24.96 -3.12
C ASP A 592 22.27 -26.25 -2.30
N PHE A 593 23.00 -26.26 -1.19
CA PHE A 593 23.12 -27.43 -0.33
C PHE A 593 21.76 -27.95 0.17
N PHE A 594 20.74 -27.09 0.31
CA PHE A 594 19.39 -27.53 0.66
C PHE A 594 18.77 -28.49 -0.36
N LYS A 595 19.20 -28.43 -1.63
CA LYS A 595 18.68 -29.31 -2.68
C LYS A 595 19.19 -30.75 -2.53
N SER A 596 20.43 -30.89 -2.04
CA SER A 596 21.09 -32.20 -1.86
C SER A 596 21.04 -32.73 -0.43
N LYS A 597 20.57 -31.91 0.53
CA LYS A 597 20.52 -32.31 1.94
C LYS A 597 19.59 -33.49 2.16
N ASN A 598 20.08 -34.47 2.93
CA ASN A 598 19.26 -35.55 3.46
C ASN A 598 18.56 -35.08 4.75
N TYR A 599 17.23 -35.11 4.72
CA TYR A 599 16.41 -34.70 5.87
C TYR A 599 15.96 -35.95 6.63
N GLU A 600 16.88 -36.57 7.40
CA GLU A 600 16.71 -37.89 8.05
C GLU A 600 15.43 -38.02 8.90
N ASN A 601 15.01 -36.94 9.56
CA ASN A 601 13.83 -36.94 10.42
C ASN A 601 12.53 -36.52 9.70
N PHE A 602 12.56 -36.45 8.37
CA PHE A 602 11.43 -35.99 7.56
C PHE A 602 11.09 -36.93 6.42
N SER A 603 9.81 -37.08 6.19
CA SER A 603 9.30 -37.61 4.91
C SER A 603 9.10 -36.47 3.93
N THR A 604 9.62 -36.60 2.72
CA THR A 604 9.31 -35.69 1.62
C THR A 604 7.91 -36.02 1.08
N ILE A 605 6.94 -35.11 1.35
CA ILE A 605 5.57 -35.29 0.87
C ILE A 605 5.45 -34.87 -0.59
N TYR A 606 6.22 -33.83 -0.96
CA TYR A 606 6.08 -33.17 -2.25
C TYR A 606 7.39 -32.53 -2.68
N ARG A 607 7.78 -32.74 -3.93
CA ARG A 607 8.92 -32.05 -4.54
C ARG A 607 8.55 -31.74 -5.99
N LYS A 608 8.39 -30.46 -6.29
CA LYS A 608 8.05 -30.02 -7.63
C LYS A 608 8.67 -28.66 -7.91
N ASP A 609 9.23 -28.51 -9.10
CA ASP A 609 9.93 -27.31 -9.52
C ASP A 609 11.02 -26.89 -8.51
N HIS A 610 10.78 -25.79 -7.81
CA HIS A 610 11.70 -25.25 -6.81
C HIS A 610 11.16 -25.31 -5.37
N TYR A 611 10.10 -26.11 -5.12
CA TYR A 611 9.55 -26.30 -3.78
C TYR A 611 9.82 -27.71 -3.26
N ILE A 612 10.23 -27.76 -1.98
CA ILE A 612 10.38 -28.99 -1.22
C ILE A 612 9.44 -28.91 -0.03
N PHE A 613 8.58 -29.90 0.11
CA PHE A 613 7.65 -30.01 1.24
C PHE A 613 8.01 -31.24 2.08
N LEU A 614 8.34 -30.98 3.34
CA LEU A 614 8.79 -31.96 4.31
C LEU A 614 7.82 -32.01 5.49
N LYS A 615 7.54 -33.21 5.97
CA LYS A 615 6.81 -33.46 7.20
C LYS A 615 7.66 -34.27 8.15
N LYS A 616 7.70 -33.88 9.42
CA LYS A 616 8.39 -34.64 10.46
C LYS A 616 7.83 -36.05 10.55
N ILE A 617 8.71 -37.04 10.56
CA ILE A 617 8.35 -38.44 10.82
C ILE A 617 8.09 -38.52 12.31
N ASN A 618 6.85 -38.82 12.73
CA ASN A 618 6.55 -39.11 14.11
C ASN A 618 7.21 -40.46 14.43
N GLN A 619 8.26 -40.47 15.21
CA GLN A 619 8.72 -41.66 15.87
C GLN A 619 7.63 -42.04 16.89
N TYR A 620 6.93 -43.16 16.63
CA TYR A 620 5.97 -43.76 17.53
C TYR A 620 6.64 -44.20 18.82
#